data_4324576cbc9183bf3ac4314975d7dd5f
#
_entry.id   4324576cbc9183bf3ac4314975d7dd5f
#
_cell.length_a   1.000
_cell.length_b   1.000
_cell.length_c   1.000
_cell.angle_alpha   90.00
_cell.angle_beta   90.00
_cell.angle_gamma   90.00
#
_symmetry.space_group_name_H-M   'P 1'
#
loop_
_entity.id
_entity.type
_entity.pdbx_description
1 polymer ?
#
loop_
_entity_poly.entity_id
_entity_poly.type
_entity_poly.pdbx_seq_one_letter_code
_entity_poly.pdbx_strand_id
1 'polypeptide(L)'
;MANKNVHRSGYTMLRGVQTRAQTDQKVYAECLNETGSKRFFAATNSSMWTKMQQQPRHYSEVIRDAPCHMFFDFDEGDVHLHWKTLEPILNKLLEAHSLEYTHVVLDSSQGEKQSLHVITRCNEFLLSCPSDGKRFLHKLEPFYDISVIDSLIYNSNRCFRMLGSSKFGGNRPFRGTWSRQFWESSLVQPLDDLPHRTWGPVIPRSIKSTSEQPQCVRRAVKFLNAEYSFKYAFTWRYSGNLKKGICPFAGRQHRSNNMYFVLQLGYPAKISCHRCQKELKKKLPPDIQRDINTFLQQLV
;
A
#
# COMPACT_ATOMS: atom_id res chain seq x y z
N MET A 1 2.22 -38.54 -10.70
CA MET A 1 3.33 -37.61 -10.38
C MET A 1 2.74 -36.19 -10.29
N ALA A 2 2.51 -35.69 -9.09
CA ALA A 2 1.90 -34.38 -8.88
C ALA A 2 2.95 -33.27 -9.06
N ASN A 3 2.62 -32.34 -9.90
CA ASN A 3 3.49 -31.29 -10.41
C ASN A 3 3.83 -30.26 -9.31
N LYS A 4 5.01 -30.39 -8.67
CA LYS A 4 5.54 -29.48 -7.62
C LYS A 4 5.90 -28.06 -8.14
N ASN A 5 5.61 -27.73 -9.38
CA ASN A 5 5.99 -26.46 -10.01
C ASN A 5 4.99 -25.31 -9.90
N VAL A 6 3.81 -25.54 -9.28
CA VAL A 6 2.73 -24.54 -9.26
C VAL A 6 3.01 -23.39 -8.27
N HIS A 7 3.73 -23.59 -7.18
CA HIS A 7 3.97 -22.54 -6.18
C HIS A 7 5.11 -21.55 -6.50
N ARG A 8 6.07 -21.91 -7.35
CA ARG A 8 7.05 -20.96 -7.88
C ARG A 8 6.55 -20.19 -9.11
N SER A 9 5.53 -20.73 -9.79
CA SER A 9 4.97 -20.16 -11.02
C SER A 9 4.14 -18.88 -10.80
N GLY A 10 3.50 -18.68 -9.65
CA GLY A 10 2.62 -17.53 -9.41
C GLY A 10 3.35 -16.18 -9.49
N TYR A 11 4.52 -16.07 -8.88
CA TYR A 11 5.31 -14.83 -8.93
C TYR A 11 5.95 -14.60 -10.30
N THR A 12 6.39 -15.66 -10.95
CA THR A 12 6.95 -15.61 -12.31
C THR A 12 5.85 -15.33 -13.33
N MET A 13 4.64 -15.85 -13.12
CA MET A 13 3.46 -15.58 -13.96
C MET A 13 3.01 -14.13 -13.84
N LEU A 14 2.93 -13.55 -12.66
CA LEU A 14 2.56 -12.13 -12.49
C LEU A 14 3.56 -11.22 -13.20
N ARG A 15 4.87 -11.40 -12.99
CA ARG A 15 5.90 -10.65 -13.72
C ARG A 15 5.77 -10.81 -15.23
N GLY A 16 5.57 -12.04 -15.71
CA GLY A 16 5.40 -12.32 -17.14
C GLY A 16 4.15 -11.66 -17.75
N VAL A 17 3.06 -11.57 -16.99
CA VAL A 17 1.85 -10.86 -17.42
C VAL A 17 2.09 -9.35 -17.42
N GLN A 18 2.69 -8.80 -16.37
CA GLN A 18 3.00 -7.38 -16.28
C GLN A 18 3.92 -6.89 -17.41
N THR A 19 4.90 -7.71 -17.80
CA THR A 19 5.86 -7.37 -18.87
C THR A 19 5.21 -7.41 -20.26
N ARG A 20 4.18 -8.23 -20.45
CA ARG A 20 3.50 -8.42 -21.73
C ARG A 20 2.22 -7.61 -21.89
N ALA A 21 1.72 -7.02 -20.79
CA ALA A 21 0.53 -6.18 -20.84
C ALA A 21 0.78 -4.96 -21.74
N GLN A 22 -0.13 -4.74 -22.68
CA GLN A 22 -0.15 -3.56 -23.54
C GLN A 22 -0.54 -2.32 -22.73
N THR A 23 -0.34 -1.14 -23.28
CA THR A 23 -0.59 0.14 -22.60
C THR A 23 -2.07 0.33 -22.21
N ASP A 24 -2.98 -0.23 -23.00
CA ASP A 24 -4.44 -0.19 -22.76
C ASP A 24 -4.95 -1.33 -21.87
N GLN A 25 -4.05 -2.16 -21.33
CA GLN A 25 -4.39 -3.33 -20.51
C GLN A 25 -4.00 -3.14 -19.05
N LYS A 26 -4.90 -3.58 -18.18
CA LYS A 26 -4.65 -3.77 -16.75
C LYS A 26 -4.35 -5.22 -16.43
N VAL A 27 -3.75 -5.44 -15.28
CA VAL A 27 -3.51 -6.79 -14.74
C VAL A 27 -4.60 -7.13 -13.74
N TYR A 28 -5.19 -8.28 -13.92
CA TYR A 28 -6.22 -8.84 -13.06
C TYR A 28 -5.77 -10.18 -12.50
N ALA A 29 -6.40 -10.57 -11.41
CA ALA A 29 -6.22 -11.88 -10.79
C ALA A 29 -7.58 -12.59 -10.67
N GLU A 30 -7.61 -13.86 -10.99
CA GLU A 30 -8.73 -14.77 -10.73
C GLU A 30 -8.34 -15.74 -9.64
N CYS A 31 -9.14 -15.84 -8.57
CA CYS A 31 -8.94 -16.82 -7.52
C CYS A 31 -9.50 -18.18 -8.02
N LEU A 32 -8.67 -19.21 -7.96
CA LEU A 32 -8.96 -20.53 -8.55
C LEU A 32 -9.43 -21.56 -7.54
N ASN A 33 -9.21 -21.33 -6.24
CA ASN A 33 -9.57 -22.27 -5.19
C ASN A 33 -9.60 -21.58 -3.82
N GLU A 34 -10.06 -22.30 -2.81
CA GLU A 34 -10.17 -21.83 -1.42
C GLU A 34 -8.83 -21.52 -0.75
N THR A 35 -7.74 -22.13 -1.22
CA THR A 35 -6.39 -21.85 -0.71
C THR A 35 -5.81 -20.54 -1.22
N GLY A 36 -6.55 -19.82 -2.07
CA GLY A 36 -6.18 -18.51 -2.59
C GLY A 36 -5.19 -18.53 -3.76
N SER A 37 -5.01 -19.69 -4.43
CA SER A 37 -4.25 -19.78 -5.67
C SER A 37 -4.85 -18.85 -6.73
N LYS A 38 -4.02 -18.14 -7.48
CA LYS A 38 -4.47 -17.12 -8.43
C LYS A 38 -3.89 -17.34 -9.82
N ARG A 39 -4.70 -17.07 -10.82
CA ARG A 39 -4.30 -16.90 -12.21
C ARG A 39 -4.27 -15.42 -12.53
N PHE A 40 -3.12 -14.92 -12.98
CA PHE A 40 -2.96 -13.53 -13.42
C PHE A 40 -3.11 -13.43 -14.92
N PHE A 41 -3.76 -12.36 -15.38
CA PHE A 41 -3.93 -12.09 -16.80
C PHE A 41 -4.06 -10.59 -17.06
N ALA A 42 -3.73 -10.16 -18.28
CA ALA A 42 -3.92 -8.78 -18.73
C ALA A 42 -5.19 -8.72 -19.60
N ALA A 43 -5.96 -7.65 -19.43
CA ALA A 43 -7.15 -7.39 -20.23
C ALA A 43 -7.43 -5.89 -20.32
N THR A 44 -8.07 -5.47 -21.42
CA THR A 44 -8.70 -4.15 -21.52
C THR A 44 -9.92 -4.09 -20.60
N ASN A 45 -10.39 -2.88 -20.26
CA ASN A 45 -11.61 -2.73 -19.47
C ASN A 45 -12.82 -3.38 -20.19
N SER A 46 -12.91 -3.25 -21.50
CA SER A 46 -14.01 -3.85 -22.27
C SER A 46 -14.02 -5.37 -22.16
N SER A 47 -12.86 -6.00 -22.39
CA SER A 47 -12.74 -7.46 -22.29
C SER A 47 -13.00 -7.95 -20.86
N MET A 48 -12.53 -7.20 -19.86
CA MET A 48 -12.78 -7.57 -18.46
C MET A 48 -14.24 -7.41 -18.09
N TRP A 49 -14.91 -6.32 -18.52
CA TRP A 49 -16.34 -6.14 -18.29
C TRP A 49 -17.17 -7.29 -18.91
N THR A 50 -16.85 -7.70 -20.14
CA THR A 50 -17.49 -8.87 -20.78
C THR A 50 -17.31 -10.13 -19.92
N LYS A 51 -16.09 -10.34 -19.38
CA LYS A 51 -15.82 -11.47 -18.50
C LYS A 51 -16.60 -11.39 -17.18
N MET A 52 -16.80 -10.18 -16.65
CA MET A 52 -17.61 -9.93 -15.45
C MET A 52 -19.10 -10.24 -15.62
N GLN A 53 -19.62 -10.40 -16.85
CA GLN A 53 -21.01 -10.84 -17.06
C GLN A 53 -21.23 -12.33 -16.76
N GLN A 54 -20.15 -13.12 -16.66
CA GLN A 54 -20.22 -14.54 -16.36
C GLN A 54 -20.15 -14.81 -14.85
N GLN A 55 -20.79 -15.88 -14.38
CA GLN A 55 -20.76 -16.36 -13.00
C GLN A 55 -20.02 -17.71 -12.92
N PRO A 56 -19.38 -18.07 -11.81
CA PRO A 56 -19.11 -17.23 -10.64
C PRO A 56 -18.00 -16.20 -10.87
N ARG A 57 -17.93 -15.15 -10.01
CA ARG A 57 -16.92 -14.08 -10.13
C ARG A 57 -16.00 -14.09 -8.92
N HIS A 58 -14.72 -14.34 -9.17
CA HIS A 58 -13.66 -14.36 -8.14
C HIS A 58 -12.48 -13.50 -8.59
N TYR A 59 -12.79 -12.30 -9.13
CA TYR A 59 -11.81 -11.43 -9.76
C TYR A 59 -11.34 -10.32 -8.83
N SER A 60 -10.08 -9.96 -8.97
CA SER A 60 -9.46 -8.80 -8.31
C SER A 60 -8.68 -7.96 -9.32
N GLU A 61 -8.69 -6.65 -9.16
CA GLU A 61 -7.69 -5.78 -9.77
C GLU A 61 -6.35 -6.02 -9.07
N VAL A 62 -5.25 -6.10 -9.81
CA VAL A 62 -3.90 -6.15 -9.23
C VAL A 62 -3.36 -4.74 -9.14
N ILE A 63 -3.30 -4.21 -7.93
CA ILE A 63 -2.82 -2.84 -7.68
C ILE A 63 -1.31 -2.79 -7.88
N ARG A 64 -0.90 -2.19 -8.99
CA ARG A 64 0.50 -2.06 -9.40
C ARG A 64 1.12 -0.82 -8.77
N ASP A 65 2.44 -0.77 -8.79
CA ASP A 65 3.21 0.41 -8.42
C ASP A 65 3.14 1.48 -9.53
N ALA A 66 1.97 2.09 -9.69
CA ALA A 66 1.60 3.08 -10.70
C ALA A 66 0.54 4.03 -10.13
N PRO A 67 0.23 5.16 -10.80
CA PRO A 67 -0.78 6.10 -10.35
C PRO A 67 -2.12 5.41 -10.03
N CYS A 68 -2.75 5.84 -8.94
CA CYS A 68 -4.00 5.26 -8.48
C CYS A 68 -4.87 6.31 -7.75
N HIS A 69 -6.18 6.05 -7.71
CA HIS A 69 -7.09 6.79 -6.85
C HIS A 69 -6.79 6.52 -5.37
N MET A 70 -7.29 7.35 -4.46
CA MET A 70 -7.32 7.00 -3.03
C MET A 70 -8.31 5.85 -2.84
N PHE A 71 -7.95 4.87 -2.02
CA PHE A 71 -8.80 3.72 -1.76
C PHE A 71 -8.60 3.19 -0.34
N PHE A 72 -9.65 2.61 0.23
CA PHE A 72 -9.68 2.13 1.60
C PHE A 72 -10.34 0.75 1.64
N ASP A 73 -9.83 -0.11 2.52
CA ASP A 73 -10.39 -1.43 2.82
C ASP A 73 -10.69 -1.50 4.32
N PHE A 74 -11.95 -1.70 4.65
CA PHE A 74 -12.44 -1.88 6.02
C PHE A 74 -12.94 -3.31 6.15
N ASP A 75 -12.28 -4.11 6.96
CA ASP A 75 -12.59 -5.54 7.14
C ASP A 75 -12.93 -5.89 8.61
N GLU A 76 -12.83 -4.94 9.55
CA GLU A 76 -13.02 -5.17 10.98
C GLU A 76 -13.99 -4.16 11.60
N GLY A 77 -14.75 -4.62 12.60
CA GLY A 77 -15.70 -3.80 13.34
C GLY A 77 -16.92 -3.39 12.53
N ASP A 78 -17.57 -2.29 12.92
CA ASP A 78 -18.67 -1.67 12.18
C ASP A 78 -18.10 -0.82 11.04
N VAL A 79 -17.91 -1.44 9.88
CA VAL A 79 -17.30 -0.79 8.71
C VAL A 79 -18.12 0.39 8.18
N HIS A 80 -19.45 0.37 8.37
CA HIS A 80 -20.32 1.46 7.96
C HIS A 80 -20.16 2.67 8.88
N LEU A 81 -20.01 2.44 10.18
CA LEU A 81 -19.72 3.50 11.15
C LEU A 81 -18.33 4.07 10.90
N HIS A 82 -17.34 3.22 10.60
CA HIS A 82 -16.00 3.66 10.26
C HIS A 82 -15.99 4.57 9.03
N TRP A 83 -16.68 4.18 7.96
CA TRP A 83 -16.80 5.02 6.78
C TRP A 83 -17.55 6.32 7.07
N LYS A 84 -18.72 6.25 7.73
CA LYS A 84 -19.50 7.42 8.11
C LYS A 84 -18.71 8.44 8.94
N THR A 85 -17.75 7.97 9.72
CA THR A 85 -16.87 8.83 10.54
C THR A 85 -15.73 9.43 9.71
N LEU A 86 -15.12 8.65 8.80
CA LEU A 86 -13.99 9.08 7.96
C LEU A 86 -14.43 10.00 6.83
N GLU A 87 -15.56 9.73 6.19
CA GLU A 87 -16.05 10.47 5.03
C GLU A 87 -16.08 11.99 5.22
N PRO A 88 -16.68 12.57 6.28
CA PRO A 88 -16.71 14.02 6.47
C PRO A 88 -15.31 14.62 6.72
N ILE A 89 -14.40 13.89 7.31
CA ILE A 89 -13.01 14.31 7.52
C ILE A 89 -12.30 14.39 6.17
N LEU A 90 -12.47 13.36 5.35
CA LEU A 90 -11.90 13.27 4.01
C LEU A 90 -12.46 14.37 3.10
N ASN A 91 -13.78 14.59 3.14
CA ASN A 91 -14.44 15.64 2.36
C ASN A 91 -13.87 17.01 2.68
N LYS A 92 -13.77 17.38 3.95
CA LYS A 92 -13.16 18.67 4.38
C LYS A 92 -11.74 18.82 3.88
N LEU A 93 -10.96 17.74 3.90
CA LEU A 93 -9.59 17.77 3.41
C LEU A 93 -9.54 18.01 1.90
N LEU A 94 -10.38 17.33 1.12
CA LEU A 94 -10.43 17.45 -0.34
C LEU A 94 -10.96 18.84 -0.76
N GLU A 95 -11.99 19.33 -0.10
CA GLU A 95 -12.55 20.67 -0.29
C GLU A 95 -11.53 21.77 0.02
N ALA A 96 -10.75 21.62 1.10
CA ALA A 96 -9.67 22.56 1.44
C ALA A 96 -8.58 22.65 0.35
N HIS A 97 -8.45 21.61 -0.48
CA HIS A 97 -7.57 21.59 -1.64
C HIS A 97 -8.27 21.90 -2.97
N SER A 98 -9.54 22.33 -2.92
CA SER A 98 -10.38 22.64 -4.10
C SER A 98 -10.46 21.48 -5.09
N LEU A 99 -10.50 20.24 -4.62
CA LEU A 99 -10.59 19.05 -5.44
C LEU A 99 -12.05 18.66 -5.64
N GLU A 100 -12.44 18.40 -6.88
CA GLU A 100 -13.69 17.71 -7.20
C GLU A 100 -13.50 16.20 -7.01
N TYR A 101 -14.42 15.58 -6.29
CA TYR A 101 -14.31 14.16 -5.94
C TYR A 101 -15.65 13.43 -5.92
N THR A 102 -15.59 12.12 -6.02
CA THR A 102 -16.69 11.19 -5.78
C THR A 102 -16.20 9.98 -5.01
N HIS A 103 -17.03 9.45 -4.13
CA HIS A 103 -16.77 8.20 -3.43
C HIS A 103 -17.55 7.06 -4.09
N VAL A 104 -16.85 6.01 -4.46
CA VAL A 104 -17.44 4.75 -4.93
C VAL A 104 -17.30 3.75 -3.81
N VAL A 105 -18.44 3.31 -3.28
CA VAL A 105 -18.51 2.40 -2.15
C VAL A 105 -18.98 1.03 -2.62
N LEU A 106 -18.20 -0.01 -2.33
CA LEU A 106 -18.54 -1.39 -2.59
C LEU A 106 -18.70 -2.11 -1.24
N ASP A 107 -19.85 -2.72 -1.04
CA ASP A 107 -20.21 -3.38 0.22
C ASP A 107 -20.33 -4.91 0.03
N SER A 108 -19.61 -5.66 0.85
CA SER A 108 -19.69 -7.11 0.90
C SER A 108 -20.09 -7.62 2.30
N SER A 109 -20.72 -6.75 3.10
CA SER A 109 -21.19 -7.08 4.44
C SER A 109 -22.35 -8.06 4.39
N GLN A 110 -22.32 -9.09 5.29
CA GLN A 110 -23.39 -10.06 5.45
C GLN A 110 -23.31 -10.68 6.85
N GLY A 111 -24.38 -10.55 7.63
CA GLY A 111 -24.43 -10.99 9.03
C GLY A 111 -23.35 -10.28 9.86
N GLU A 112 -22.61 -11.02 10.66
CA GLU A 112 -21.54 -10.50 11.51
C GLU A 112 -20.27 -10.11 10.73
N LYS A 113 -20.12 -10.62 9.52
CA LYS A 113 -18.95 -10.31 8.68
C LYS A 113 -19.22 -9.08 7.84
N GLN A 114 -18.49 -8.04 8.11
CA GLN A 114 -18.57 -6.78 7.39
C GLN A 114 -17.30 -6.55 6.58
N SER A 115 -17.42 -5.96 5.39
CA SER A 115 -16.30 -5.52 4.58
C SER A 115 -16.74 -4.45 3.60
N LEU A 116 -16.01 -3.35 3.56
CA LEU A 116 -16.31 -2.19 2.73
C LEU A 116 -15.05 -1.78 1.96
N HIS A 117 -15.15 -1.67 0.65
CA HIS A 117 -14.16 -1.01 -0.18
C HIS A 117 -14.64 0.38 -0.55
N VAL A 118 -13.81 1.38 -0.37
CA VAL A 118 -14.10 2.74 -0.81
C VAL A 118 -13.02 3.23 -1.75
N ILE A 119 -13.40 3.76 -2.89
CA ILE A 119 -12.51 4.40 -3.84
C ILE A 119 -12.90 5.87 -3.96
N THR A 120 -12.00 6.77 -3.62
CA THR A 120 -12.19 8.21 -3.75
C THR A 120 -11.53 8.67 -5.05
N ARG A 121 -12.36 9.04 -5.99
CA ARG A 121 -11.93 9.53 -7.31
C ARG A 121 -11.89 11.05 -7.28
N CYS A 122 -10.75 11.59 -7.65
CA CYS A 122 -10.59 13.03 -7.90
C CYS A 122 -10.28 13.23 -9.39
N ASN A 123 -10.91 14.20 -10.02
CA ASN A 123 -10.76 14.41 -11.46
C ASN A 123 -9.34 14.80 -11.85
N GLU A 124 -8.65 15.56 -11.00
CA GLU A 124 -7.32 16.11 -11.28
C GLU A 124 -6.22 15.55 -10.38
N PHE A 125 -6.54 14.54 -9.57
CA PHE A 125 -5.63 14.10 -8.52
C PHE A 125 -5.56 12.58 -8.43
N LEU A 126 -4.33 12.05 -8.48
CA LEU A 126 -4.02 10.66 -8.21
C LEU A 126 -2.88 10.58 -7.20
N LEU A 127 -2.86 9.51 -6.43
CA LEU A 127 -1.65 9.09 -5.72
C LEU A 127 -0.62 8.64 -6.78
N SER A 128 0.66 8.98 -6.62
CA SER A 128 1.71 8.56 -7.57
C SER A 128 1.89 7.04 -7.58
N CYS A 129 1.57 6.41 -6.46
CA CYS A 129 1.60 4.94 -6.30
C CYS A 129 0.82 4.56 -5.03
N PRO A 130 0.47 3.28 -4.85
CA PRO A 130 -0.26 2.81 -3.67
C PRO A 130 0.42 3.17 -2.33
N SER A 131 1.75 3.15 -2.27
CA SER A 131 2.47 3.51 -1.04
C SER A 131 2.24 4.96 -0.59
N ASP A 132 1.81 5.85 -1.48
CA ASP A 132 1.39 7.20 -1.09
C ASP A 132 0.06 7.20 -0.33
N GLY A 133 -0.82 6.22 -0.60
CA GLY A 133 -2.03 6.00 0.20
C GLY A 133 -1.71 5.72 1.67
N LYS A 134 -0.67 4.94 1.93
CA LYS A 134 -0.21 4.70 3.31
C LYS A 134 0.29 5.97 3.98
N ARG A 135 0.97 6.85 3.24
CA ARG A 135 1.39 8.17 3.76
C ARG A 135 0.19 9.06 4.03
N PHE A 136 -0.79 9.01 3.15
CA PHE A 136 -2.03 9.75 3.32
C PHE A 136 -2.77 9.32 4.59
N LEU A 137 -2.87 8.01 4.87
CA LEU A 137 -3.45 7.52 6.13
C LEU A 137 -2.77 8.11 7.36
N HIS A 138 -1.45 8.19 7.37
CA HIS A 138 -0.73 8.80 8.50
C HIS A 138 -1.03 10.28 8.71
N LYS A 139 -1.50 11.00 7.70
CA LYS A 139 -1.99 12.37 7.88
C LYS A 139 -3.39 12.42 8.47
N LEU A 140 -4.17 11.36 8.33
CA LEU A 140 -5.49 11.23 8.95
C LEU A 140 -5.40 10.81 10.43
N GLU A 141 -4.28 10.21 10.88
CA GLU A 141 -4.11 9.75 12.28
C GLU A 141 -4.51 10.77 13.37
N PRO A 142 -4.24 12.09 13.22
CA PRO A 142 -4.67 13.06 14.22
C PRO A 142 -6.19 13.23 14.32
N PHE A 143 -6.94 12.79 13.32
CA PHE A 143 -8.38 13.04 13.19
C PHE A 143 -9.21 11.76 13.20
N TYR A 144 -8.59 10.61 12.93
CA TYR A 144 -9.27 9.34 12.74
C TYR A 144 -8.37 8.15 13.12
N ASP A 145 -8.98 7.14 13.77
CA ASP A 145 -8.26 5.88 14.04
C ASP A 145 -8.04 5.09 12.76
N ILE A 146 -6.85 5.19 12.20
CA ILE A 146 -6.47 4.51 10.96
C ILE A 146 -6.22 3.00 11.13
N SER A 147 -6.20 2.48 12.35
CA SER A 147 -5.93 1.06 12.62
C SER A 147 -7.01 0.13 12.06
N VAL A 148 -8.24 0.66 11.87
CA VAL A 148 -9.39 -0.03 11.30
C VAL A 148 -9.34 -0.19 9.77
N ILE A 149 -8.34 0.42 9.12
CA ILE A 149 -8.12 0.32 7.67
C ILE A 149 -6.99 -0.68 7.41
N ASP A 150 -7.24 -1.69 6.56
CA ASP A 150 -6.17 -2.61 6.15
C ASP A 150 -5.07 -1.88 5.36
N SER A 151 -4.02 -1.50 6.05
CA SER A 151 -2.88 -0.81 5.44
C SER A 151 -2.03 -1.69 4.51
N LEU A 152 -2.27 -3.00 4.48
CA LEU A 152 -1.54 -3.93 3.60
C LEU A 152 -1.95 -3.78 2.14
N ILE A 153 -3.15 -3.24 1.86
CA ILE A 153 -3.61 -2.99 0.49
C ILE A 153 -2.69 -2.03 -0.27
N TYR A 154 -1.97 -1.16 0.44
CA TYR A 154 -1.04 -0.19 -0.17
C TYR A 154 0.32 -0.77 -0.55
N ASN A 155 0.55 -2.06 -0.33
CA ASN A 155 1.73 -2.73 -0.84
C ASN A 155 1.55 -3.05 -2.34
N SER A 156 2.64 -2.97 -3.11
CA SER A 156 2.62 -3.29 -4.54
C SER A 156 2.11 -4.71 -4.83
N ASN A 157 1.39 -4.86 -5.93
CA ASN A 157 0.82 -6.13 -6.42
C ASN A 157 -0.23 -6.76 -5.49
N ARG A 158 -0.92 -5.95 -4.69
CA ARG A 158 -2.08 -6.43 -3.94
C ARG A 158 -3.27 -6.65 -4.86
N CYS A 159 -4.03 -7.68 -4.52
CA CYS A 159 -5.28 -8.00 -5.21
C CYS A 159 -6.43 -7.32 -4.46
N PHE A 160 -7.10 -6.39 -5.12
CA PHE A 160 -8.27 -5.69 -4.60
C PHE A 160 -9.52 -6.23 -5.29
N ARG A 161 -10.41 -6.86 -4.54
CA ARG A 161 -11.60 -7.53 -5.11
C ARG A 161 -12.54 -6.53 -5.76
N MET A 162 -13.05 -6.90 -6.91
CA MET A 162 -13.84 -6.04 -7.75
C MET A 162 -15.34 -6.14 -7.45
N LEU A 163 -16.11 -5.15 -7.92
CA LEU A 163 -17.57 -5.20 -7.93
C LEU A 163 -18.07 -6.56 -8.42
N GLY A 164 -19.04 -7.16 -7.73
CA GLY A 164 -19.64 -8.44 -8.07
C GLY A 164 -18.79 -9.67 -7.77
N SER A 165 -17.56 -9.50 -7.28
CA SER A 165 -16.66 -10.61 -6.97
C SER A 165 -16.69 -10.98 -5.49
N SER A 166 -16.67 -12.29 -5.21
CA SER A 166 -16.55 -12.87 -3.87
C SER A 166 -15.19 -13.54 -3.65
N LYS A 167 -14.88 -13.97 -2.43
CA LYS A 167 -13.84 -14.98 -2.19
C LYS A 167 -14.26 -16.29 -2.87
N PHE A 168 -13.31 -17.10 -3.32
CA PHE A 168 -13.61 -18.42 -3.87
C PHE A 168 -14.39 -19.25 -2.84
N GLY A 169 -15.43 -19.94 -3.27
CA GLY A 169 -16.32 -20.69 -2.38
C GLY A 169 -17.22 -19.82 -1.48
N GLY A 170 -17.04 -18.49 -1.51
CA GLY A 170 -17.85 -17.55 -0.71
C GLY A 170 -19.05 -17.01 -1.48
N ASN A 171 -20.09 -16.64 -0.73
CA ASN A 171 -21.35 -16.09 -1.26
C ASN A 171 -21.53 -14.58 -0.99
N ARG A 172 -20.46 -13.86 -0.63
CA ARG A 172 -20.49 -12.43 -0.31
C ARG A 172 -19.77 -11.61 -1.38
N PRO A 173 -20.41 -11.34 -2.54
CA PRO A 173 -19.83 -10.45 -3.54
C PRO A 173 -19.84 -9.00 -3.06
N PHE A 174 -18.89 -8.21 -3.52
CA PHE A 174 -18.96 -6.76 -3.39
C PHE A 174 -20.13 -6.21 -4.22
N ARG A 175 -21.03 -5.51 -3.57
CA ARG A 175 -22.27 -4.98 -4.13
C ARG A 175 -22.12 -3.49 -4.43
N GLY A 176 -22.83 -3.05 -5.44
CA GLY A 176 -22.94 -1.67 -5.92
C GLY A 176 -23.85 -1.65 -7.14
N THR A 177 -23.93 -0.52 -7.82
CA THR A 177 -24.70 -0.42 -9.07
C THR A 177 -24.09 -1.29 -10.15
N TRP A 178 -24.85 -2.26 -10.69
CA TRP A 178 -24.38 -3.16 -11.74
C TRP A 178 -24.48 -2.47 -13.11
N SER A 179 -23.48 -1.63 -13.41
CA SER A 179 -23.31 -1.00 -14.72
C SER A 179 -21.82 -0.94 -15.07
N ARG A 180 -21.51 -0.87 -16.37
CA ARG A 180 -20.13 -0.75 -16.84
C ARG A 180 -19.48 0.52 -16.28
N GLN A 181 -20.19 1.64 -16.34
CA GLN A 181 -19.69 2.92 -15.85
C GLN A 181 -19.37 2.86 -14.34
N PHE A 182 -20.25 2.29 -13.52
CA PHE A 182 -20.00 2.15 -12.09
C PHE A 182 -18.86 1.18 -11.82
N TRP A 183 -18.77 0.06 -12.55
CA TRP A 183 -17.66 -0.87 -12.44
C TRP A 183 -16.33 -0.20 -12.79
N GLU A 184 -16.25 0.54 -13.89
CA GLU A 184 -15.04 1.29 -14.27
C GLU A 184 -14.67 2.33 -13.20
N SER A 185 -15.67 3.00 -12.60
CA SER A 185 -15.44 3.95 -11.51
C SER A 185 -14.97 3.28 -10.21
N SER A 186 -15.24 2.00 -10.03
CA SER A 186 -14.79 1.21 -8.88
C SER A 186 -13.37 0.64 -9.00
N LEU A 187 -12.68 0.86 -10.11
CA LEU A 187 -11.30 0.45 -10.29
C LEU A 187 -10.35 1.45 -9.61
N VAL A 188 -9.36 0.93 -8.91
CA VAL A 188 -8.38 1.73 -8.17
C VAL A 188 -7.40 2.43 -9.10
N GLN A 189 -6.94 1.75 -10.15
CA GLN A 189 -6.01 2.33 -11.11
C GLN A 189 -6.75 2.80 -12.37
N PRO A 190 -6.61 4.08 -12.78
CA PRO A 190 -7.16 4.55 -14.04
C PRO A 190 -6.50 3.84 -15.22
N LEU A 191 -7.18 3.79 -16.38
CA LEU A 191 -6.58 3.32 -17.64
C LEU A 191 -5.78 4.40 -18.33
N ASP A 192 -6.29 5.63 -18.24
CA ASP A 192 -5.80 6.74 -19.01
C ASP A 192 -4.70 7.48 -18.26
N ASP A 193 -3.68 7.93 -18.98
CA ASP A 193 -2.71 8.92 -18.53
C ASP A 193 -3.40 10.30 -18.44
N LEU A 194 -4.41 10.41 -17.58
CA LEU A 194 -5.03 11.70 -17.31
C LEU A 194 -3.95 12.62 -16.72
N PRO A 195 -3.91 13.89 -17.15
CA PRO A 195 -3.06 14.86 -16.50
C PRO A 195 -3.51 14.96 -15.04
N HIS A 196 -2.68 14.46 -14.15
CA HIS A 196 -2.97 14.40 -12.73
C HIS A 196 -1.87 15.07 -11.93
N ARG A 197 -2.28 15.81 -10.91
CA ARG A 197 -1.36 16.23 -9.86
C ARG A 197 -1.07 15.01 -9.00
N THR A 198 0.20 14.67 -8.84
CA THR A 198 0.59 13.64 -7.89
C THR A 198 0.71 14.24 -6.50
N TRP A 199 0.08 13.60 -5.53
CA TRP A 199 0.19 14.03 -4.15
C TRP A 199 1.45 13.47 -3.50
N GLY A 200 2.22 14.37 -2.93
CA GLY A 200 3.49 14.07 -2.28
C GLY A 200 4.68 14.56 -3.10
N PRO A 201 5.80 14.81 -2.45
CA PRO A 201 7.03 15.03 -3.18
C PRO A 201 7.31 13.78 -4.02
N VAL A 202 7.67 13.98 -5.29
CA VAL A 202 8.23 12.90 -6.13
C VAL A 202 9.54 12.49 -5.46
N ILE A 203 9.45 11.59 -4.50
CA ILE A 203 10.66 11.05 -3.88
C ILE A 203 11.16 9.96 -4.82
N PRO A 204 12.36 10.12 -5.40
CA PRO A 204 12.95 9.10 -6.26
C PRO A 204 12.90 7.74 -5.56
N ARG A 205 12.43 6.71 -6.25
CA ARG A 205 12.13 5.35 -5.73
C ARG A 205 13.28 4.60 -5.08
N SER A 206 14.48 5.10 -5.14
CA SER A 206 15.61 4.62 -4.35
C SER A 206 16.80 5.55 -4.48
N ILE A 207 17.15 6.25 -3.44
CA ILE A 207 18.53 6.66 -3.25
C ILE A 207 19.28 5.38 -2.89
N LYS A 208 19.74 4.64 -3.90
CA LYS A 208 20.48 3.38 -3.72
C LYS A 208 21.91 3.58 -3.25
N SER A 209 22.41 4.80 -3.27
CA SER A 209 23.81 5.10 -2.93
C SER A 209 23.90 5.98 -1.68
N THR A 210 24.83 5.63 -0.80
CA THR A 210 25.14 6.42 0.40
C THR A 210 25.69 7.81 0.06
N SER A 211 26.12 8.07 -1.16
CA SER A 211 26.67 9.35 -1.63
C SER A 211 25.61 10.42 -1.86
N GLU A 212 24.34 10.03 -2.10
CA GLU A 212 23.23 10.95 -2.35
C GLU A 212 22.38 11.24 -1.11
N GLN A 213 22.71 10.64 0.03
CA GLN A 213 21.96 10.85 1.26
C GLN A 213 22.23 12.24 1.85
N PRO A 214 21.19 12.93 2.38
CA PRO A 214 21.37 14.17 3.12
C PRO A 214 22.39 14.02 4.26
N GLN A 215 23.16 15.06 4.50
CA GLN A 215 24.22 15.00 5.51
C GLN A 215 23.71 14.63 6.91
N CYS A 216 22.52 15.17 7.30
CA CYS A 216 21.89 14.83 8.58
C CYS A 216 21.58 13.35 8.71
N VAL A 217 21.09 12.71 7.63
CA VAL A 217 20.83 11.26 7.59
C VAL A 217 22.12 10.48 7.69
N ARG A 218 23.19 10.89 6.97
CA ARG A 218 24.50 10.25 7.05
C ARG A 218 25.07 10.32 8.49
N ARG A 219 24.89 11.45 9.18
CA ARG A 219 25.29 11.61 10.58
C ARG A 219 24.51 10.68 11.49
N ALA A 220 23.18 10.60 11.33
CA ALA A 220 22.34 9.69 12.11
C ALA A 220 22.71 8.23 11.87
N VAL A 221 22.91 7.83 10.60
CA VAL A 221 23.35 6.48 10.24
C VAL A 221 24.72 6.15 10.81
N LYS A 222 25.67 7.10 10.78
CA LYS A 222 27.00 6.92 11.39
C LYS A 222 26.89 6.71 12.89
N PHE A 223 26.07 7.49 13.57
CA PHE A 223 25.80 7.34 14.99
C PHE A 223 25.19 5.97 15.33
N LEU A 224 24.15 5.55 14.59
CA LEU A 224 23.50 4.26 14.78
C LEU A 224 24.43 3.09 14.41
N ASN A 225 25.25 3.24 13.38
CA ASN A 225 26.21 2.23 12.94
C ASN A 225 27.35 1.97 13.94
N ALA A 226 27.68 2.92 14.76
CA ALA A 226 28.64 2.70 15.84
C ALA A 226 28.19 1.57 16.78
N GLU A 227 26.88 1.31 16.83
CA GLU A 227 26.30 0.31 17.72
C GLU A 227 25.66 -0.88 16.98
N TYR A 228 25.13 -0.68 15.76
CA TYR A 228 24.27 -1.68 15.09
C TYR A 228 24.67 -2.07 13.65
N SER A 229 25.62 -1.44 13.01
CA SER A 229 26.11 -1.76 11.65
C SER A 229 25.04 -1.89 10.57
N PHE A 230 24.40 -0.80 10.16
CA PHE A 230 23.40 -0.79 9.11
C PHE A 230 23.97 -0.72 7.69
N LYS A 231 23.34 -1.40 6.73
CA LYS A 231 23.84 -1.54 5.35
C LYS A 231 23.29 -0.52 4.36
N TYR A 232 22.01 -0.12 4.53
CA TYR A 232 21.30 0.76 3.61
C TYR A 232 20.35 1.68 4.38
N ALA A 233 20.11 2.89 3.86
CA ALA A 233 19.01 3.74 4.27
C ALA A 233 18.03 3.90 3.10
N PHE A 234 16.74 3.69 3.37
CA PHE A 234 15.66 3.85 2.42
C PHE A 234 14.81 5.07 2.76
N THR A 235 14.26 5.69 1.73
CA THR A 235 13.58 6.97 1.81
C THR A 235 12.20 6.96 2.49
N TRP A 236 11.88 8.03 3.10
CA TRP A 236 10.74 8.66 3.80
C TRP A 236 10.36 8.15 5.21
N ARG A 237 10.80 7.05 5.61
CA ARG A 237 11.20 6.73 6.97
C ARG A 237 12.59 6.19 6.82
N TYR A 238 13.62 7.01 6.83
CA TYR A 238 14.97 6.51 6.63
C TYR A 238 15.14 5.21 7.39
N SER A 239 14.98 4.11 6.68
CA SER A 239 15.10 2.78 7.25
C SER A 239 16.32 2.10 6.64
N GLY A 240 17.08 1.41 7.44
CA GLY A 240 18.26 0.67 7.00
C GLY A 240 18.29 -0.73 7.60
N ASN A 241 18.86 -1.66 6.86
CA ASN A 241 19.02 -3.04 7.32
C ASN A 241 20.40 -3.24 7.99
N LEU A 242 20.45 -3.99 9.07
CA LEU A 242 21.70 -4.42 9.72
C LEU A 242 22.57 -5.25 8.79
N LYS A 243 23.83 -4.90 8.70
CA LYS A 243 24.75 -5.52 7.74
C LYS A 243 25.24 -6.90 8.18
N LYS A 244 25.57 -7.09 9.42
CA LYS A 244 25.93 -8.34 10.13
C LYS A 244 26.02 -7.98 11.60
N GLY A 245 25.01 -8.17 12.36
CA GLY A 245 25.05 -7.77 13.76
C GLY A 245 24.23 -8.70 14.64
N ILE A 246 24.54 -8.67 15.91
CA ILE A 246 23.79 -9.37 16.93
C ILE A 246 22.48 -8.60 17.14
N CYS A 247 21.35 -9.26 17.01
CA CYS A 247 20.07 -8.67 17.34
C CYS A 247 20.00 -8.36 18.83
N PRO A 248 19.80 -7.11 19.25
CA PRO A 248 19.79 -6.73 20.68
C PRO A 248 18.65 -7.40 21.46
N PHE A 249 17.63 -7.89 20.75
CA PHE A 249 16.48 -8.57 21.37
C PHE A 249 16.65 -10.07 21.52
N ALA A 250 17.52 -10.68 20.72
CA ALA A 250 17.76 -12.11 20.70
C ALA A 250 19.14 -12.51 21.23
N GLY A 251 20.05 -11.56 21.46
CA GLY A 251 21.44 -11.81 21.85
C GLY A 251 22.25 -12.60 20.81
N ARG A 252 21.73 -12.80 19.61
CA ARG A 252 22.34 -13.60 18.54
C ARG A 252 22.06 -13.02 17.17
N GLN A 253 22.85 -13.44 16.16
CA GLN A 253 22.59 -13.10 14.77
C GLN A 253 21.42 -13.93 14.22
N HIS A 254 20.50 -13.29 13.49
CA HIS A 254 19.48 -13.99 12.71
C HIS A 254 20.05 -14.51 11.40
N ARG A 255 19.55 -15.66 10.90
CA ARG A 255 19.93 -16.21 9.59
C ARG A 255 19.62 -15.28 8.43
N SER A 256 18.54 -14.49 8.55
CA SER A 256 18.18 -13.42 7.63
C SER A 256 18.26 -12.07 8.34
N ASN A 257 18.67 -11.05 7.63
CA ASN A 257 18.86 -9.71 8.18
C ASN A 257 17.50 -9.00 8.30
N ASN A 258 16.87 -9.11 9.47
CA ASN A 258 15.50 -8.67 9.71
C ASN A 258 15.41 -7.44 10.63
N MET A 259 16.54 -6.76 10.88
CA MET A 259 16.54 -5.53 11.66
C MET A 259 16.59 -4.30 10.75
N TYR A 260 15.89 -3.28 11.16
CA TYR A 260 15.88 -1.99 10.47
C TYR A 260 15.74 -0.86 11.51
N PHE A 261 16.13 0.35 11.12
CA PHE A 261 15.86 1.55 11.88
C PHE A 261 14.94 2.49 11.10
N VAL A 262 14.25 3.35 11.82
CA VAL A 262 13.36 4.37 11.27
C VAL A 262 13.67 5.71 11.94
N LEU A 263 13.88 6.75 11.13
CA LEU A 263 13.97 8.13 11.59
C LEU A 263 12.61 8.81 11.35
N GLN A 264 12.06 9.41 12.39
CA GLN A 264 10.74 10.05 12.36
C GLN A 264 10.84 11.49 12.88
N LEU A 265 10.02 12.38 12.32
CA LEU A 265 9.91 13.77 12.76
C LEU A 265 9.46 13.82 14.22
N GLY A 266 10.23 14.53 15.06
CA GLY A 266 9.88 14.74 16.46
C GLY A 266 10.12 13.55 17.40
N TYR A 267 10.57 12.38 16.88
CA TYR A 267 10.72 11.17 17.67
C TYR A 267 12.15 10.63 17.66
N PRO A 268 12.57 9.90 18.73
CA PRO A 268 13.80 9.14 18.73
C PRO A 268 13.87 8.14 17.56
N ALA A 269 15.07 7.80 17.09
CA ALA A 269 15.24 6.74 16.13
C ALA A 269 14.68 5.42 16.69
N LYS A 270 13.85 4.75 15.89
CA LYS A 270 13.24 3.48 16.24
C LYS A 270 14.04 2.35 15.58
N ILE A 271 14.50 1.39 16.36
CA ILE A 271 15.18 0.19 15.90
C ILE A 271 14.26 -0.99 16.11
N SER A 272 13.96 -1.74 15.06
CA SER A 272 12.99 -2.82 15.07
C SER A 272 13.56 -4.10 14.50
N CYS A 273 13.10 -5.23 15.00
CA CYS A 273 13.44 -6.55 14.49
C CYS A 273 12.17 -7.27 14.05
N HIS A 274 12.03 -7.51 12.73
CA HIS A 274 10.89 -8.24 12.19
C HIS A 274 10.74 -9.65 12.76
N ARG A 275 11.85 -10.32 13.10
CA ARG A 275 11.78 -11.69 13.61
C ARG A 275 11.42 -11.78 15.06
N CYS A 276 11.91 -10.84 15.88
CA CYS A 276 11.60 -10.79 17.32
C CYS A 276 10.27 -10.07 17.61
N GLN A 277 9.72 -9.35 16.63
CA GLN A 277 8.55 -8.46 16.80
C GLN A 277 8.74 -7.47 17.96
N LYS A 278 9.99 -7.03 18.15
CA LYS A 278 10.41 -6.11 19.22
C LYS A 278 11.03 -4.86 18.63
N GLU A 279 10.90 -3.78 19.36
CA GLU A 279 11.47 -2.48 19.01
C GLU A 279 12.12 -1.80 20.20
N LEU A 280 13.04 -0.90 19.88
CA LEU A 280 13.73 -0.09 20.87
C LEU A 280 13.83 1.34 20.32
N LYS A 281 13.66 2.33 21.18
CA LYS A 281 13.82 3.75 20.85
C LYS A 281 15.23 4.18 21.23
N LYS A 282 15.97 4.70 20.24
CA LYS A 282 17.32 5.24 20.44
C LYS A 282 17.30 6.75 20.30
N LYS A 283 17.62 7.47 21.37
CA LYS A 283 17.78 8.93 21.29
C LYS A 283 19.01 9.26 20.44
N LEU A 284 18.82 10.10 19.44
CA LEU A 284 19.92 10.68 18.68
C LEU A 284 20.51 11.86 19.48
N PRO A 285 21.79 12.23 19.26
CA PRO A 285 22.33 13.48 19.73
C PRO A 285 21.43 14.66 19.36
N PRO A 286 21.24 15.66 20.23
CA PRO A 286 20.28 16.75 20.03
C PRO A 286 20.48 17.53 18.73
N ASP A 287 21.73 17.71 18.32
CA ASP A 287 22.08 18.37 17.05
C ASP A 287 21.69 17.52 15.83
N ILE A 288 21.91 16.22 15.87
CA ILE A 288 21.49 15.29 14.80
C ILE A 288 19.96 15.20 14.74
N GLN A 289 19.30 15.11 15.88
CA GLN A 289 17.83 15.06 15.93
C GLN A 289 17.20 16.33 15.36
N ARG A 290 17.74 17.50 15.67
CA ARG A 290 17.31 18.79 15.13
C ARG A 290 17.47 18.83 13.61
N ASP A 291 18.63 18.45 13.09
CA ASP A 291 18.90 18.44 11.66
C ASP A 291 17.98 17.46 10.92
N ILE A 292 17.71 16.29 11.49
CA ILE A 292 16.74 15.31 10.97
C ILE A 292 15.33 15.90 10.98
N ASN A 293 14.91 16.56 12.05
CA ASN A 293 13.59 17.17 12.13
C ASN A 293 13.42 18.27 11.08
N THR A 294 14.40 19.15 10.93
CA THR A 294 14.39 20.20 9.90
C THR A 294 14.29 19.60 8.49
N PHE A 295 15.09 18.58 8.22
CA PHE A 295 15.08 17.88 6.95
C PHE A 295 13.73 17.20 6.67
N LEU A 296 13.19 16.48 7.65
CA LEU A 296 11.90 15.79 7.50
C LEU A 296 10.72 16.76 7.38
N GLN A 297 10.79 17.96 8.00
CA GLN A 297 9.79 19.02 7.82
C GLN A 297 9.77 19.56 6.39
N GLN A 298 10.91 19.62 5.71
CA GLN A 298 11.00 20.05 4.31
C GLN A 298 10.44 19.01 3.31
N LEU A 299 10.22 17.77 3.77
CA LEU A 299 9.68 16.68 2.95
C LEU A 299 8.14 16.52 3.11
N VAL A 300 7.54 17.26 4.01
CA VAL A 300 6.08 17.29 4.27
C VAL A 300 5.47 18.53 3.61
#